data_e4756c6559e78c9c1acbb9b53760a4ed
#
_entry.id   e4756c6559e78c9c1acbb9b53760a4ed
#
_cell.length_a   1.000
_cell.length_b   1.000
_cell.length_c   1.000
_cell.angle_alpha   90.00
_cell.angle_beta   90.00
_cell.angle_gamma   90.00
#
_symmetry.space_group_name_H-M   'P 1'
#
loop_
_entity.id
_entity.type
_entity.pdbx_description
1 polymer ?
#
loop_
_entity_poly.entity_id
_entity_poly.type
_entity_poly.pdbx_seq_one_letter_code
_entity_poly.pdbx_strand_id
1 'polypeptide(L)'
;MIENERNIRRNLVIEAAHQLMIAARTAPKAKGCDIIEIVLVSDRSDLEALAAEMRRQADITGMKFLLRDADNILAGEAVLLIGSHALPQSLNCAYCGYDSCASKPDYVPCAFNSIDVGIAVGSVCSRAADLRLDSRVMFSAGWCSRKLNWLPDCSLSIAIALGAASKNPFFDRKPKEEPAK
;
A
#
# COMPACT_ATOMS: atom_id res chain seq x y z
N MET A 1 -7.55 11.87 -34.29
CA MET A 1 -7.63 12.37 -32.89
C MET A 1 -6.21 12.76 -32.48
N ILE A 2 -6.03 13.88 -31.80
CA ILE A 2 -4.73 14.30 -31.22
C ILE A 2 -4.93 14.40 -29.72
N GLU A 3 -4.18 13.62 -28.98
CA GLU A 3 -4.21 13.63 -27.49
C GLU A 3 -2.87 14.11 -26.96
N ASN A 4 -2.90 14.96 -25.94
CA ASN A 4 -1.70 15.33 -25.20
C ASN A 4 -1.60 14.47 -23.95
N GLU A 5 -0.49 13.75 -23.78
CA GLU A 5 -0.23 12.84 -22.67
C GLU A 5 -0.47 13.52 -21.30
N ARG A 6 -0.06 14.77 -21.14
CA ARG A 6 -0.24 15.52 -19.89
C ARG A 6 -1.70 15.65 -19.45
N ASN A 7 -2.64 15.64 -20.39
CA ASN A 7 -4.07 15.77 -20.11
C ASN A 7 -4.70 14.42 -19.71
N ILE A 8 -4.08 13.30 -20.11
CA ILE A 8 -4.61 11.95 -19.87
C ILE A 8 -3.74 11.12 -18.93
N ARG A 9 -2.58 11.63 -18.50
CA ARG A 9 -1.60 10.90 -17.66
C ARG A 9 -2.24 10.24 -16.46
N ARG A 10 -3.07 10.97 -15.72
CA ARG A 10 -3.78 10.44 -14.56
C ARG A 10 -4.62 9.21 -14.93
N ASN A 11 -5.36 9.27 -16.03
CA ASN A 11 -6.18 8.15 -16.47
C ASN A 11 -5.31 6.95 -16.87
N LEU A 12 -4.19 7.18 -17.56
CA LEU A 12 -3.23 6.13 -17.91
C LEU A 12 -2.64 5.45 -16.67
N VAL A 13 -2.34 6.22 -15.62
CA VAL A 13 -1.86 5.65 -14.34
C VAL A 13 -2.96 4.81 -13.68
N ILE A 14 -4.21 5.26 -13.69
CA ILE A 14 -5.34 4.53 -13.11
C ILE A 14 -5.61 3.24 -13.90
N GLU A 15 -5.59 3.28 -15.23
CA GLU A 15 -5.73 2.08 -16.08
C GLU A 15 -4.61 1.07 -15.83
N ALA A 16 -3.37 1.55 -15.70
CA ALA A 16 -2.25 0.71 -15.33
C ALA A 16 -2.42 0.13 -13.92
N ALA A 17 -2.93 0.89 -12.95
CA ALA A 17 -3.20 0.43 -11.60
C ALA A 17 -4.22 -0.72 -11.55
N HIS A 18 -5.22 -0.75 -12.43
CA HIS A 18 -6.12 -1.89 -12.56
C HIS A 18 -5.38 -3.18 -12.95
N GLN A 19 -4.36 -3.10 -13.81
CA GLN A 19 -3.52 -4.25 -14.14
C GLN A 19 -2.68 -4.70 -12.93
N LEU A 20 -2.26 -3.76 -12.07
CA LEU A 20 -1.56 -4.08 -10.82
C LEU A 20 -2.46 -4.82 -9.83
N MET A 21 -3.76 -4.53 -9.79
CA MET A 21 -4.71 -5.29 -8.96
C MET A 21 -4.75 -6.76 -9.39
N ILE A 22 -4.69 -7.05 -10.70
CA ILE A 22 -4.60 -8.43 -11.22
C ILE A 22 -3.30 -9.08 -10.77
N ALA A 23 -2.17 -8.37 -10.85
CA ALA A 23 -0.87 -8.88 -10.41
C ALA A 23 -0.85 -9.22 -8.91
N ALA A 24 -1.51 -8.42 -8.07
CA ALA A 24 -1.70 -8.71 -6.65
C ALA A 24 -2.59 -9.95 -6.44
N ARG A 25 -3.71 -10.02 -7.17
CA ARG A 25 -4.69 -11.12 -7.02
C ARG A 25 -4.10 -12.46 -7.40
N THR A 26 -3.33 -12.51 -8.49
CA THR A 26 -2.73 -13.75 -9.03
C THR A 26 -1.42 -14.14 -8.35
N ALA A 27 -0.87 -13.30 -7.47
CA ALA A 27 0.32 -13.64 -6.68
C ALA A 27 0.07 -14.90 -5.84
N PRO A 28 1.06 -15.79 -5.71
CA PRO A 28 0.93 -17.02 -4.90
C PRO A 28 0.53 -16.71 -3.46
N LYS A 29 -0.33 -17.54 -2.90
CA LYS A 29 -0.78 -17.47 -1.50
C LYS A 29 -0.65 -18.84 -0.83
N ALA A 30 -0.43 -18.83 0.47
CA ALA A 30 -0.33 -20.05 1.26
C ALA A 30 -1.55 -20.96 1.03
N LYS A 31 -1.31 -22.22 0.68
CA LYS A 31 -2.33 -23.24 0.39
C LYS A 31 -3.32 -22.85 -0.73
N GLY A 32 -3.03 -21.82 -1.52
CA GLY A 32 -3.97 -21.28 -2.50
C GLY A 32 -5.17 -20.56 -1.86
N CYS A 33 -5.15 -20.26 -0.58
CA CYS A 33 -6.23 -19.54 0.11
C CYS A 33 -6.14 -18.05 -0.20
N ASP A 34 -7.14 -17.51 -0.87
CA ASP A 34 -7.19 -16.09 -1.19
C ASP A 34 -7.80 -15.30 -0.02
N ILE A 35 -6.94 -14.72 0.78
CA ILE A 35 -7.27 -13.98 2.01
C ILE A 35 -6.92 -12.50 1.92
N ILE A 36 -6.57 -12.01 0.73
CA ILE A 36 -6.20 -10.60 0.56
C ILE A 36 -7.35 -9.79 -0.03
N GLU A 37 -7.43 -8.55 0.43
CA GLU A 37 -8.26 -7.51 -0.15
C GLU A 37 -7.40 -6.49 -0.88
N ILE A 38 -7.90 -6.01 -2.02
CA ILE A 38 -7.19 -5.09 -2.91
C ILE A 38 -8.11 -3.93 -3.23
N VAL A 39 -7.71 -2.71 -2.87
CA VAL A 39 -8.47 -1.49 -3.10
C VAL A 39 -7.61 -0.47 -3.82
N LEU A 40 -8.13 0.13 -4.87
CA LEU A 40 -7.53 1.26 -5.56
C LEU A 40 -8.20 2.56 -5.09
N VAL A 41 -7.40 3.49 -4.60
CA VAL A 41 -7.80 4.84 -4.23
C VAL A 41 -7.24 5.79 -5.29
N SER A 42 -8.11 6.40 -6.07
CA SER A 42 -7.72 7.27 -7.18
C SER A 42 -8.42 8.63 -7.16
N ASP A 43 -9.53 8.78 -6.47
CA ASP A 43 -10.19 10.08 -6.37
C ASP A 43 -9.37 11.03 -5.51
N ARG A 44 -9.27 12.28 -5.98
CA ARG A 44 -8.44 13.29 -5.30
C ARG A 44 -8.91 13.55 -3.87
N SER A 45 -10.21 13.59 -3.66
CA SER A 45 -10.82 13.74 -2.34
C SER A 45 -10.43 12.62 -1.37
N ASP A 46 -10.35 11.38 -1.87
CA ASP A 46 -9.98 10.23 -1.05
C ASP A 46 -8.48 10.22 -0.74
N LEU A 47 -7.63 10.59 -1.70
CA LEU A 47 -6.21 10.80 -1.45
C LEU A 47 -5.97 11.90 -0.41
N GLU A 48 -6.74 12.99 -0.45
CA GLU A 48 -6.70 14.06 0.54
C GLU A 48 -7.19 13.60 1.91
N ALA A 49 -8.25 12.79 1.97
CA ALA A 49 -8.73 12.20 3.21
C ALA A 49 -7.69 11.27 3.85
N LEU A 50 -7.02 10.44 3.04
CA LEU A 50 -5.92 9.59 3.52
C LEU A 50 -4.74 10.43 4.04
N ALA A 51 -4.34 11.46 3.30
CA ALA A 51 -3.26 12.35 3.72
C ALA A 51 -3.60 13.10 5.02
N ALA A 52 -4.85 13.55 5.18
CA ALA A 52 -5.32 14.18 6.41
C ALA A 52 -5.26 13.21 7.59
N GLU A 53 -5.71 11.96 7.41
CA GLU A 53 -5.61 10.93 8.44
C GLU A 53 -4.16 10.62 8.80
N MET A 54 -3.26 10.55 7.82
CA MET A 54 -1.83 10.33 8.07
C MET A 54 -1.23 11.48 8.91
N ARG A 55 -1.57 12.74 8.62
CA ARG A 55 -1.14 13.89 9.41
C ARG A 55 -1.71 13.84 10.84
N ARG A 56 -3.00 13.53 10.97
CA ARG A 56 -3.63 13.34 12.28
C ARG A 56 -2.93 12.25 13.11
N GLN A 57 -2.56 11.14 12.49
CA GLN A 57 -1.82 10.07 13.16
C GLN A 57 -0.39 10.48 13.52
N ALA A 58 0.26 11.33 12.71
CA ALA A 58 1.57 11.88 13.05
C ALA A 58 1.53 12.70 14.34
N ASP A 59 0.48 13.52 14.52
CA ASP A 59 0.28 14.32 15.74
C ASP A 59 0.03 13.44 16.97
N ILE A 60 -0.77 12.38 16.83
CA ILE A 60 -1.10 11.47 17.93
C ILE A 60 0.10 10.61 18.36
N THR A 61 0.88 10.12 17.38
CA THR A 61 1.92 9.10 17.63
C THR A 61 3.34 9.65 17.68
N GLY A 62 3.56 10.88 17.21
CA GLY A 62 4.89 11.47 17.02
C GLY A 62 5.67 10.90 15.82
N MET A 63 5.05 10.08 14.99
CA MET A 63 5.70 9.44 13.82
C MET A 63 5.84 10.44 12.66
N LYS A 64 6.88 11.27 12.67
CA LYS A 64 7.11 12.34 11.68
C LYS A 64 7.19 11.87 10.23
N PHE A 65 7.56 10.60 9.95
CA PHE A 65 7.59 10.07 8.58
C PHE A 65 6.21 10.03 7.93
N LEU A 66 5.12 10.00 8.72
CA LEU A 66 3.75 10.06 8.21
C LEU A 66 3.46 11.36 7.44
N LEU A 67 4.05 12.49 7.89
CA LEU A 67 3.90 13.79 7.21
C LEU A 67 4.49 13.77 5.80
N ARG A 68 5.73 13.28 5.68
CA ARG A 68 6.40 13.11 4.38
C ARG A 68 5.61 12.19 3.46
N ASP A 69 5.13 11.06 3.99
CA ASP A 69 4.43 10.07 3.20
C ASP A 69 3.03 10.57 2.79
N ALA A 70 2.39 11.42 3.60
CA ALA A 70 1.16 12.14 3.23
C ALA A 70 1.39 13.07 2.02
N ASP A 71 2.52 13.79 2.00
CA ASP A 71 2.87 14.64 0.85
C ASP A 71 3.16 13.80 -0.39
N ASN A 72 3.80 12.65 -0.23
CA ASN A 72 4.09 11.75 -1.35
C ASN A 72 2.83 11.19 -2.01
N ILE A 73 1.82 10.76 -1.25
CA ILE A 73 0.58 10.26 -1.88
C ILE A 73 -0.17 11.37 -2.62
N LEU A 74 -0.07 12.62 -2.18
CA LEU A 74 -0.66 13.77 -2.86
C LEU A 74 0.13 14.20 -4.11
N ALA A 75 1.40 13.83 -4.21
CA ALA A 75 2.24 14.02 -5.39
C ALA A 75 2.05 12.91 -6.44
N GLY A 76 1.41 11.79 -6.07
CA GLY A 76 1.05 10.70 -6.95
C GLY A 76 -0.35 10.86 -7.55
N GLU A 77 -0.74 9.88 -8.37
CA GLU A 77 -2.05 9.85 -9.05
C GLU A 77 -3.01 8.86 -8.38
N ALA A 78 -2.49 7.82 -7.72
CA ALA A 78 -3.29 6.79 -7.07
C ALA A 78 -2.52 6.10 -5.95
N VAL A 79 -3.25 5.41 -5.08
CA VAL A 79 -2.71 4.52 -4.05
C VAL A 79 -3.40 3.16 -4.15
N LEU A 80 -2.63 2.10 -4.34
CA LEU A 80 -3.11 0.73 -4.27
C LEU A 80 -2.92 0.20 -2.85
N LEU A 81 -4.00 -0.25 -2.23
CA LEU A 81 -4.02 -0.85 -0.90
C LEU A 81 -4.14 -2.36 -1.01
N ILE A 82 -3.32 -3.09 -0.25
CA ILE A 82 -3.38 -4.55 -0.15
C ILE A 82 -3.45 -4.90 1.33
N GLY A 83 -4.56 -5.51 1.73
CA GLY A 83 -4.79 -5.96 3.10
C GLY A 83 -4.97 -7.47 3.18
N SER A 84 -4.94 -8.03 4.38
CA SER A 84 -5.21 -9.44 4.63
C SER A 84 -6.12 -9.62 5.84
N HIS A 85 -7.08 -10.54 5.69
CA HIS A 85 -7.87 -11.06 6.81
C HIS A 85 -6.97 -11.84 7.78
N ALA A 86 -7.33 -11.89 9.07
CA ALA A 86 -6.59 -12.62 10.11
C ALA A 86 -6.94 -14.11 10.14
N LEU A 87 -6.82 -14.81 9.01
CA LEU A 87 -7.18 -16.22 8.91
C LEU A 87 -5.96 -17.14 9.11
N PRO A 88 -5.98 -18.08 10.07
CA PRO A 88 -4.91 -19.04 10.26
C PRO A 88 -4.90 -20.06 9.12
N GLN A 89 -3.69 -20.42 8.65
CA GLN A 89 -3.52 -21.43 7.61
C GLN A 89 -3.58 -22.88 8.11
N SER A 90 -3.78 -23.09 9.40
CA SER A 90 -3.91 -24.40 10.04
C SER A 90 -2.73 -25.35 9.79
N LEU A 91 -1.51 -24.81 9.67
CA LEU A 91 -0.29 -25.57 9.41
C LEU A 91 0.46 -25.97 10.71
N ASN A 92 0.09 -25.41 11.84
CA ASN A 92 0.77 -25.62 13.14
C ASN A 92 2.31 -25.44 13.04
N CYS A 93 2.76 -24.48 12.21
CA CYS A 93 4.17 -24.28 11.87
C CYS A 93 4.95 -23.43 12.88
N ALA A 94 4.29 -22.89 13.88
CA ALA A 94 4.83 -21.99 14.90
C ALA A 94 5.48 -20.67 14.38
N TYR A 95 5.37 -20.33 13.10
CA TYR A 95 5.97 -19.11 12.53
C TYR A 95 5.40 -17.81 13.14
N CYS A 96 4.20 -17.84 13.68
CA CYS A 96 3.59 -16.72 14.41
C CYS A 96 3.97 -16.69 15.92
N GLY A 97 4.84 -17.61 16.37
CA GLY A 97 5.30 -17.70 17.76
C GLY A 97 4.39 -18.50 18.69
N TYR A 98 3.35 -19.16 18.16
CA TYR A 98 2.46 -20.05 18.93
C TYR A 98 2.65 -21.50 18.49
N ASP A 99 2.63 -22.45 19.42
CA ASP A 99 2.90 -23.87 19.17
C ASP A 99 1.87 -24.51 18.21
N SER A 100 0.64 -24.02 18.22
CA SER A 100 -0.41 -24.46 17.31
C SER A 100 -1.28 -23.30 16.84
N CYS A 101 -1.95 -23.48 15.71
CA CYS A 101 -2.90 -22.48 15.22
C CYS A 101 -4.10 -22.29 16.18
N ALA A 102 -4.48 -23.33 16.91
CA ALA A 102 -5.57 -23.28 17.88
C ALA A 102 -5.21 -22.48 19.15
N SER A 103 -3.91 -22.43 19.54
CA SER A 103 -3.45 -21.66 20.70
C SER A 103 -3.22 -20.17 20.40
N LYS A 104 -3.26 -19.77 19.12
CA LYS A 104 -3.08 -18.40 18.68
C LYS A 104 -4.35 -17.58 18.94
N PRO A 105 -4.30 -16.42 19.62
CA PRO A 105 -5.45 -15.53 19.76
C PRO A 105 -5.93 -15.02 18.41
N ASP A 106 -7.24 -14.83 18.23
CA ASP A 106 -7.84 -14.41 16.95
C ASP A 106 -7.35 -13.04 16.45
N TYR A 107 -7.01 -12.12 17.37
CA TYR A 107 -6.49 -10.80 17.02
C TYR A 107 -5.04 -10.81 16.54
N VAL A 108 -4.31 -11.92 16.68
CA VAL A 108 -2.94 -12.08 16.20
C VAL A 108 -2.99 -12.63 14.77
N PRO A 109 -2.43 -11.93 13.75
CA PRO A 109 -2.39 -12.46 12.40
C PRO A 109 -1.51 -13.71 12.31
N CYS A 110 -1.86 -14.64 11.44
CA CYS A 110 -0.98 -15.72 11.05
C CYS A 110 0.25 -15.14 10.32
N ALA A 111 1.44 -15.70 10.52
CA ALA A 111 2.63 -15.25 9.80
C ALA A 111 2.44 -15.29 8.27
N PHE A 112 1.71 -16.27 7.75
CA PHE A 112 1.40 -16.36 6.32
C PHE A 112 0.52 -15.20 5.82
N ASN A 113 -0.29 -14.56 6.67
CA ASN A 113 -1.04 -13.37 6.26
C ASN A 113 -0.08 -12.23 5.84
N SER A 114 1.01 -12.03 6.60
CA SER A 114 2.03 -11.03 6.26
C SER A 114 2.87 -11.45 5.04
N ILE A 115 3.19 -12.74 4.92
CA ILE A 115 3.95 -13.29 3.79
C ILE A 115 3.15 -13.13 2.51
N ASP A 116 1.88 -13.50 2.49
CA ASP A 116 1.00 -13.41 1.32
C ASP A 116 0.83 -11.97 0.84
N VAL A 117 0.65 -11.02 1.77
CA VAL A 117 0.65 -9.58 1.44
C VAL A 117 1.99 -9.15 0.86
N GLY A 118 3.12 -9.60 1.45
CA GLY A 118 4.45 -9.29 0.94
C GLY A 118 4.69 -9.81 -0.48
N ILE A 119 4.24 -11.03 -0.78
CA ILE A 119 4.32 -11.62 -2.13
C ILE A 119 3.45 -10.81 -3.11
N ALA A 120 2.22 -10.46 -2.72
CA ALA A 120 1.34 -9.64 -3.55
C ALA A 120 1.94 -8.24 -3.82
N VAL A 121 2.51 -7.59 -2.82
CA VAL A 121 3.24 -6.31 -2.95
C VAL A 121 4.42 -6.44 -3.91
N GLY A 122 5.23 -7.49 -3.79
CA GLY A 122 6.34 -7.76 -4.69
C GLY A 122 5.89 -7.96 -6.14
N SER A 123 4.81 -8.71 -6.36
CA SER A 123 4.20 -8.91 -7.68
C SER A 123 3.72 -7.59 -8.30
N VAL A 124 3.07 -6.73 -7.50
CA VAL A 124 2.63 -5.38 -7.93
C VAL A 124 3.83 -4.52 -8.31
N CYS A 125 4.88 -4.46 -7.47
CA CYS A 125 6.05 -3.64 -7.73
C CYS A 125 6.79 -4.08 -9.01
N SER A 126 6.90 -5.40 -9.24
CA SER A 126 7.46 -5.96 -10.48
C SER A 126 6.66 -5.51 -11.70
N ARG A 127 5.33 -5.66 -11.65
CA ARG A 127 4.48 -5.24 -12.77
C ARG A 127 4.47 -3.72 -12.96
N ALA A 128 4.52 -2.93 -11.89
CA ALA A 128 4.63 -1.47 -11.98
C ALA A 128 5.93 -1.05 -12.71
N ALA A 129 7.05 -1.74 -12.44
CA ALA A 129 8.31 -1.50 -13.14
C ALA A 129 8.21 -1.83 -14.64
N ASP A 130 7.55 -2.94 -15.02
CA ASP A 130 7.29 -3.27 -16.43
C ASP A 130 6.49 -2.18 -17.14
N LEU A 131 5.49 -1.59 -16.44
CA LEU A 131 4.64 -0.52 -16.95
C LEU A 131 5.27 0.88 -16.83
N ARG A 132 6.51 0.98 -16.35
CA ARG A 132 7.24 2.24 -16.15
C ARG A 132 6.55 3.21 -15.19
N LEU A 133 5.78 2.70 -14.24
CA LEU A 133 5.17 3.53 -13.19
C LEU A 133 6.18 3.87 -12.10
N ASP A 134 6.15 5.11 -11.63
CA ASP A 134 6.71 5.45 -10.33
C ASP A 134 5.89 4.74 -9.25
N SER A 135 6.58 4.03 -8.36
CA SER A 135 5.92 3.32 -7.26
C SER A 135 6.68 3.44 -5.96
N ARG A 136 5.96 3.45 -4.84
CA ARG A 136 6.55 3.41 -3.51
C ARG A 136 5.68 2.62 -2.54
N VAL A 137 6.26 1.58 -1.96
CA VAL A 137 5.64 0.80 -0.88
C VAL A 137 5.64 1.62 0.40
N MET A 138 4.47 1.71 1.05
CA MET A 138 4.25 2.51 2.26
C MET A 138 3.47 1.72 3.32
N PHE A 139 4.12 1.42 4.43
CA PHE A 139 3.44 1.01 5.66
C PHE A 139 2.46 2.10 6.13
N SER A 140 2.93 3.35 6.13
CA SER A 140 2.24 4.53 6.65
C SER A 140 0.83 4.71 6.10
N ALA A 141 0.68 4.77 4.78
CA ALA A 141 -0.60 4.92 4.12
C ALA A 141 -1.48 3.67 4.27
N GLY A 142 -0.90 2.46 4.20
CA GLY A 142 -1.62 1.21 4.47
C GLY A 142 -2.19 1.19 5.89
N TRP A 143 -1.38 1.49 6.89
CA TRP A 143 -1.82 1.52 8.29
C TRP A 143 -2.91 2.56 8.54
N CYS A 144 -2.80 3.77 7.96
CA CYS A 144 -3.79 4.83 8.11
C CYS A 144 -5.10 4.52 7.36
N SER A 145 -5.06 3.84 6.21
CA SER A 145 -6.27 3.48 5.46
C SER A 145 -7.25 2.60 6.27
N ARG A 146 -6.73 1.80 7.21
CA ARG A 146 -7.56 1.01 8.13
C ARG A 146 -8.36 1.89 9.10
N LYS A 147 -7.89 3.08 9.43
CA LYS A 147 -8.62 4.06 10.26
C LYS A 147 -9.79 4.69 9.51
N LEU A 148 -9.74 4.68 8.18
CA LEU A 148 -10.83 5.11 7.30
C LEU A 148 -11.80 3.98 6.93
N ASN A 149 -11.58 2.77 7.45
CA ASN A 149 -12.38 1.58 7.18
C ASN A 149 -12.47 1.20 5.68
N TRP A 150 -11.40 1.46 4.92
CA TRP A 150 -11.35 1.12 3.49
C TRP A 150 -10.98 -0.34 3.21
N LEU A 151 -10.45 -1.01 4.22
CA LEU A 151 -10.15 -2.44 4.22
C LEU A 151 -10.78 -3.07 5.46
N PRO A 152 -12.12 -3.20 5.49
CA PRO A 152 -12.82 -3.81 6.62
C PRO A 152 -12.31 -5.24 6.84
N ASP A 153 -12.24 -5.66 8.09
CA ASP A 153 -11.83 -7.00 8.52
C ASP A 153 -10.37 -7.40 8.19
N CYS A 154 -9.59 -6.49 7.58
CA CYS A 154 -8.16 -6.71 7.38
C CYS A 154 -7.36 -6.43 8.65
N SER A 155 -6.56 -7.39 9.09
CA SER A 155 -5.70 -7.27 10.27
C SER A 155 -4.42 -6.46 10.00
N LEU A 156 -3.98 -6.46 8.76
CA LEU A 156 -2.82 -5.69 8.29
C LEU A 156 -3.06 -5.17 6.88
N SER A 157 -2.36 -4.11 6.51
CA SER A 157 -2.41 -3.56 5.15
C SER A 157 -1.13 -2.79 4.81
N ILE A 158 -0.77 -2.85 3.53
CA ILE A 158 0.33 -2.11 2.91
C ILE A 158 -0.24 -1.31 1.75
N ALA A 159 0.28 -0.12 1.54
CA ALA A 159 -0.05 0.73 0.41
C ALA A 159 1.10 0.79 -0.60
N ILE A 160 0.76 1.06 -1.86
CA ILE A 160 1.70 1.35 -2.92
C ILE A 160 1.21 2.64 -3.58
N ALA A 161 1.95 3.74 -3.37
CA ALA A 161 1.69 4.98 -4.10
C ALA A 161 2.16 4.84 -5.54
N LEU A 162 1.38 5.35 -6.49
CA LEU A 162 1.58 5.22 -7.93
C LEU A 162 1.56 6.59 -8.61
N GLY A 163 2.43 6.74 -9.61
CA GLY A 163 2.50 7.94 -10.43
C GLY A 163 3.28 7.70 -11.72
N ALA A 164 3.37 8.72 -12.55
CA ALA A 164 4.20 8.74 -13.75
C ALA A 164 4.75 10.16 -13.95
N ALA A 165 6.02 10.36 -13.62
CA ALA A 165 6.68 11.65 -13.73
C ALA A 165 8.07 11.51 -14.34
N SER A 166 8.59 12.60 -14.92
CA SER A 166 9.98 12.61 -15.43
C SER A 166 11.03 12.47 -14.32
N LYS A 167 10.65 12.78 -13.09
CA LYS A 167 11.45 12.62 -11.90
C LYS A 167 10.56 12.00 -10.82
N ASN A 168 10.91 10.81 -10.34
CA ASN A 168 10.09 10.06 -9.37
C ASN A 168 9.77 10.93 -8.13
N PRO A 169 8.52 11.34 -7.90
CA PRO A 169 8.16 12.29 -6.82
C PRO A 169 8.32 11.68 -5.43
N PHE A 170 8.32 10.37 -5.31
CA PHE A 170 8.34 9.67 -4.03
C PHE A 170 9.74 9.61 -3.40
N PHE A 171 10.79 9.79 -4.20
CA PHE A 171 12.18 9.73 -3.79
C PHE A 171 12.95 11.03 -4.03
N ASP A 172 12.35 12.01 -4.70
CA ASP A 172 12.94 13.32 -4.91
C ASP A 172 12.84 14.14 -3.62
N ARG A 173 13.95 14.19 -2.89
CA ARG A 173 14.02 14.89 -1.61
C ARG A 173 14.57 16.30 -1.84
N LYS A 174 13.89 17.30 -1.25
CA LYS A 174 14.49 18.62 -1.11
C LYS A 174 15.81 18.50 -0.33
N PRO A 175 16.87 19.22 -0.74
CA PRO A 175 18.09 19.30 0.08
C PRO A 175 17.73 19.70 1.51
N LYS A 176 18.39 19.08 2.50
CA LYS A 176 18.28 19.56 3.87
C LYS A 176 18.90 20.97 3.90
N GLU A 177 18.15 21.95 4.42
CA GLU A 177 18.74 23.23 4.73
C GLU A 177 19.91 22.97 5.70
N GLU A 178 21.11 23.43 5.33
CA GLU A 178 22.25 23.38 6.25
C GLU A 178 21.88 24.24 7.46
N PRO A 179 22.15 23.76 8.69
CA PRO A 179 21.95 24.60 9.86
C PRO A 179 22.77 25.89 9.68
N ALA A 180 22.12 27.03 9.86
CA ALA A 180 22.80 28.32 9.80
C ALA A 180 24.04 28.27 10.71
N LYS A 181 25.21 28.57 10.12
CA LYS A 181 26.48 28.62 10.85
C LYS A 181 26.48 29.73 11.83
#